data_41d9425adf4a2b2f8dc994ec9fff1ffb
#
_entry.id   41d9425adf4a2b2f8dc994ec9fff1ffb
#
_cell.length_a   1.000
_cell.length_b   1.000
_cell.length_c   1.000
_cell.angle_alpha   90.00
_cell.angle_beta   90.00
_cell.angle_gamma   90.00
#
_symmetry.space_group_name_H-M   'P 1'
#
loop_
_entity.id
_entity.type
_entity.pdbx_description
1 polymer ?
#
loop_
_entity_poly.entity_id
_entity_poly.type
_entity_poly.pdbx_seq_one_letter_code
_entity_poly.pdbx_strand_id
1 'polypeptide(L)'
;MNLQVNHISTYSLIIEPNTKIYIDKVKNIDEDLDYEMYKLINKKLKKEKLIHYELSNYSKKGYESKHNLNYWNNNEYYGFGLGASGFVDKERYENTRNLNKYTNGIYIKEKYLVSDKEMLENEFILGLRKIKGINKKNFQKKYGDINNIKILKELINKKKLIENKNYIYINPKYLYIQNSILINFIDS
;
A
#
# COMPACT_ATOMS: atom_id res chain seq x y z
N MET A 1 8.52 11.37 -24.02
CA MET A 1 9.23 10.31 -23.27
C MET A 1 9.63 9.24 -24.28
N ASN A 2 10.94 9.01 -24.48
CA ASN A 2 11.41 8.05 -25.50
C ASN A 2 11.53 6.61 -24.97
N LEU A 3 11.21 6.38 -23.69
CA LEU A 3 11.27 5.05 -23.07
C LEU A 3 9.95 4.30 -23.31
N GLN A 4 10.02 3.18 -24.03
CA GLN A 4 8.88 2.29 -24.26
C GLN A 4 8.71 1.31 -23.08
N VAL A 5 8.41 1.85 -21.91
CA VAL A 5 8.20 1.04 -20.70
C VAL A 5 6.73 0.69 -20.52
N ASN A 6 6.47 -0.43 -19.86
CA ASN A 6 5.11 -0.89 -19.57
C ASN A 6 4.67 -0.60 -18.12
N HIS A 7 5.62 -0.27 -17.26
CA HIS A 7 5.40 -0.03 -15.83
C HIS A 7 6.39 1.02 -15.31
N ILE A 8 5.92 1.91 -14.44
CA ILE A 8 6.74 2.93 -13.78
C ILE A 8 6.33 3.02 -12.32
N SER A 9 7.32 3.07 -11.45
CA SER A 9 7.16 3.40 -10.03
C SER A 9 7.63 4.83 -9.79
N THR A 10 6.88 5.61 -9.01
CA THR A 10 7.23 6.99 -8.65
C THR A 10 7.07 7.17 -7.16
N TYR A 11 8.08 7.76 -6.51
CA TYR A 11 8.08 8.00 -5.08
C TYR A 11 8.50 9.44 -4.79
N SER A 12 7.89 10.07 -3.79
CA SER A 12 8.48 11.23 -3.14
C SER A 12 9.67 10.77 -2.32
N LEU A 13 10.73 11.59 -2.28
CA LEU A 13 11.92 11.27 -1.50
C LEU A 13 11.58 11.31 -0.01
N ILE A 14 11.80 10.18 0.67
CA ILE A 14 11.75 10.09 2.14
C ILE A 14 13.18 10.03 2.65
N ILE A 15 13.53 10.93 3.56
CA ILE A 15 14.87 11.00 4.14
C ILE A 15 14.89 10.14 5.40
N GLU A 16 15.42 8.93 5.27
CA GLU A 16 15.51 7.97 6.37
C GLU A 16 16.74 8.22 7.23
N PRO A 17 16.65 8.08 8.58
CA PRO A 17 17.80 8.14 9.48
C PRO A 17 18.94 7.21 9.06
N ASN A 18 20.19 7.63 9.28
CA ASN A 18 21.41 6.88 8.95
C ASN A 18 21.70 6.69 7.45
N THR A 19 20.91 7.29 6.57
CA THR A 19 21.27 7.37 5.14
C THR A 19 22.25 8.51 4.88
N LYS A 20 23.00 8.42 3.77
CA LYS A 20 23.93 9.51 3.38
C LYS A 20 23.19 10.85 3.22
N ILE A 21 22.01 10.85 2.61
CA ILE A 21 21.16 12.04 2.43
C ILE A 21 20.80 12.67 3.78
N TYR A 22 20.49 11.84 4.80
CA TYR A 22 20.23 12.29 6.16
C TYR A 22 21.48 12.90 6.81
N ILE A 23 22.65 12.25 6.68
CA ILE A 23 23.92 12.70 7.21
C ILE A 23 24.35 14.04 6.56
N ASP A 24 24.16 14.16 5.24
CA ASP A 24 24.44 15.36 4.46
C ASP A 24 23.42 16.49 4.73
N LYS A 25 22.44 16.28 5.63
CA LYS A 25 21.40 17.25 6.02
C LYS A 25 20.62 17.82 4.83
N VAL A 26 20.37 17.01 3.82
CA VAL A 26 19.51 17.39 2.69
C VAL A 26 18.12 17.70 3.23
N LYS A 27 17.55 18.82 2.81
CA LYS A 27 16.18 19.20 3.20
C LYS A 27 15.14 18.46 2.34
N ASN A 28 14.02 18.13 2.94
CA ASN A 28 12.85 17.69 2.18
C ASN A 28 12.43 18.77 1.19
N ILE A 29 11.86 18.33 0.09
CA ILE A 29 11.20 19.23 -0.85
C ILE A 29 10.00 19.89 -0.16
N ASP A 30 9.66 21.10 -0.59
CA ASP A 30 8.45 21.79 -0.19
C ASP A 30 7.19 20.99 -0.56
N GLU A 31 6.21 20.92 0.34
CA GLU A 31 5.01 20.10 0.17
C GLU A 31 4.16 20.54 -1.04
N ASP A 32 4.06 21.84 -1.29
CA ASP A 32 3.31 22.36 -2.43
C ASP A 32 4.00 21.98 -3.75
N LEU A 33 5.34 22.05 -3.78
CA LEU A 33 6.12 21.63 -4.94
C LEU A 33 6.01 20.13 -5.17
N ASP A 34 6.08 19.29 -4.12
CA ASP A 34 5.90 17.83 -4.24
C ASP A 34 4.51 17.50 -4.79
N TYR A 35 3.47 18.19 -4.32
CA TYR A 35 2.11 18.04 -4.85
C TYR A 35 1.98 18.45 -6.31
N GLU A 36 2.61 19.56 -6.73
CA GLU A 36 2.63 19.97 -8.15
C GLU A 36 3.36 18.92 -9.01
N MET A 37 4.49 18.38 -8.51
CA MET A 37 5.19 17.28 -9.19
C MET A 37 4.31 16.04 -9.32
N TYR A 38 3.61 15.64 -8.25
CA TYR A 38 2.65 14.54 -8.28
C TYR A 38 1.57 14.74 -9.36
N LYS A 39 0.97 15.93 -9.45
CA LYS A 39 -0.02 16.26 -10.47
C LYS A 39 0.56 16.17 -11.89
N LEU A 40 1.77 16.70 -12.07
CA LEU A 40 2.45 16.69 -13.36
C LEU A 40 2.78 15.27 -13.81
N ILE A 41 3.27 14.41 -12.90
CA ILE A 41 3.56 12.99 -13.15
C ILE A 41 2.28 12.29 -13.60
N ASN A 42 1.19 12.41 -12.82
CA ASN A 42 -0.09 11.81 -13.18
C ASN A 42 -0.56 12.23 -14.59
N LYS A 43 -0.48 13.52 -14.89
CA LYS A 43 -0.87 14.08 -16.20
C LYS A 43 -0.01 13.50 -17.33
N LYS A 44 1.31 13.42 -17.15
CA LYS A 44 2.24 12.91 -18.17
C LYS A 44 2.06 11.41 -18.39
N LEU A 45 2.00 10.61 -17.31
CA LEU A 45 1.87 9.16 -17.42
C LEU A 45 0.52 8.74 -18.03
N LYS A 46 -0.55 9.46 -17.69
CA LYS A 46 -1.85 9.25 -18.32
C LYS A 46 -1.83 9.46 -19.83
N LYS A 47 -1.08 10.46 -20.34
CA LYS A 47 -0.90 10.69 -21.79
C LYS A 47 -0.20 9.52 -22.46
N GLU A 48 0.74 8.87 -21.77
CA GLU A 48 1.46 7.68 -22.22
C GLU A 48 0.67 6.36 -22.02
N LYS A 49 -0.62 6.45 -21.66
CA LYS A 49 -1.50 5.30 -21.39
C LYS A 49 -1.02 4.44 -20.22
N LEU A 50 -0.20 5.00 -19.33
CA LEU A 50 0.17 4.40 -18.06
C LEU A 50 -0.89 4.79 -17.02
N ILE A 51 -1.62 3.80 -16.54
CA ILE A 51 -2.73 3.98 -15.60
C ILE A 51 -2.20 3.85 -14.18
N HIS A 52 -2.50 4.82 -13.32
CA HIS A 52 -2.27 4.74 -11.89
C HIS A 52 -3.15 3.61 -11.33
N TYR A 53 -2.58 2.51 -10.84
CA TYR A 53 -3.35 1.37 -10.37
C TYR A 53 -3.26 1.13 -8.86
N GLU A 54 -2.20 1.63 -8.21
CA GLU A 54 -2.02 1.63 -6.75
C GLU A 54 -1.08 2.77 -6.33
N LEU A 55 -0.82 2.93 -5.04
CA LEU A 55 -0.17 4.05 -4.35
C LEU A 55 0.90 4.80 -5.17
N SER A 56 1.92 4.10 -5.66
CA SER A 56 3.09 4.70 -6.31
C SER A 56 3.36 4.15 -7.71
N ASN A 57 2.48 3.30 -8.24
CA ASN A 57 2.75 2.54 -9.46
C ASN A 57 1.74 2.80 -10.57
N TYR A 58 2.29 2.89 -11.77
CA TYR A 58 1.57 3.14 -13.01
C TYR A 58 1.94 2.06 -14.02
N SER A 59 0.97 1.56 -14.78
CA SER A 59 1.22 0.55 -15.79
C SER A 59 0.30 0.68 -17.00
N LYS A 60 0.70 0.09 -18.11
CA LYS A 60 -0.25 -0.28 -19.16
C LYS A 60 -1.14 -1.39 -18.63
N LYS A 61 -2.37 -1.49 -19.16
CA LYS A 61 -3.32 -2.53 -18.78
C LYS A 61 -2.69 -3.93 -18.98
N GLY A 62 -2.74 -4.75 -17.92
CA GLY A 62 -2.18 -6.11 -17.90
C GLY A 62 -0.70 -6.20 -17.48
N TYR A 63 -0.06 -5.04 -17.19
CA TYR A 63 1.33 -4.98 -16.72
C TYR A 63 1.42 -4.52 -15.26
N GLU A 64 0.31 -4.59 -14.52
CA GLU A 64 0.28 -4.32 -13.09
C GLU A 64 1.17 -5.35 -12.35
N SER A 65 1.95 -4.90 -11.36
CA SER A 65 2.76 -5.78 -10.53
C SER A 65 1.88 -6.73 -9.73
N LYS A 66 1.84 -8.01 -10.12
CA LYS A 66 1.10 -9.04 -9.37
C LYS A 66 1.62 -9.19 -7.95
N HIS A 67 2.92 -9.03 -7.75
CA HIS A 67 3.58 -9.06 -6.45
C HIS A 67 3.02 -7.96 -5.53
N ASN A 68 3.00 -6.71 -5.98
CA ASN A 68 2.47 -5.60 -5.20
C ASN A 68 0.97 -5.78 -4.91
N LEU A 69 0.20 -6.18 -5.94
CA LEU A 69 -1.23 -6.43 -5.77
C LEU A 69 -1.53 -7.56 -4.79
N ASN A 70 -0.62 -8.54 -4.65
CA ASN A 70 -0.76 -9.58 -3.64
C ASN A 70 -0.76 -9.00 -2.23
N TYR A 71 0.17 -8.08 -1.93
CA TYR A 71 0.20 -7.35 -0.65
C TYR A 71 -1.03 -6.48 -0.45
N TRP A 72 -1.41 -5.69 -1.47
CA TRP A 72 -2.58 -4.83 -1.39
C TRP A 72 -3.92 -5.58 -1.31
N ASN A 73 -3.95 -6.85 -1.62
CA ASN A 73 -5.09 -7.74 -1.42
C ASN A 73 -5.08 -8.43 -0.05
N ASN A 74 -4.12 -8.09 0.81
CA ASN A 74 -3.94 -8.72 2.12
C ASN A 74 -3.89 -10.25 2.02
N ASN A 75 -3.19 -10.75 0.99
CA ASN A 75 -2.98 -12.17 0.76
C ASN A 75 -1.70 -12.65 1.43
N GLU A 76 -1.61 -13.96 1.61
CA GLU A 76 -0.42 -14.61 2.12
C GLU A 76 0.77 -14.51 1.17
N TYR A 77 1.97 -14.51 1.75
CA TYR A 77 3.24 -14.52 1.03
C TYR A 77 4.37 -15.06 1.87
N TYR A 78 5.35 -15.67 1.21
CA TYR A 78 6.57 -16.17 1.84
C TYR A 78 7.69 -15.12 1.76
N GLY A 79 8.43 -14.95 2.87
CA GLY A 79 9.67 -14.18 2.92
C GLY A 79 10.89 -15.09 2.88
N PHE A 80 11.72 -14.94 1.86
CA PHE A 80 12.96 -15.71 1.70
C PHE A 80 14.18 -14.81 1.83
N GLY A 81 15.18 -15.27 2.58
CA GLY A 81 16.43 -14.56 2.77
C GLY A 81 16.50 -13.76 4.08
N LEU A 82 17.67 -13.14 4.30
CA LEU A 82 17.96 -12.35 5.49
C LEU A 82 17.03 -11.14 5.61
N GLY A 83 16.41 -10.97 6.78
CA GLY A 83 15.54 -9.85 7.08
C GLY A 83 14.23 -9.82 6.28
N ALA A 84 13.93 -10.86 5.50
CA ALA A 84 12.67 -10.95 4.78
C ALA A 84 11.51 -11.21 5.73
N SER A 85 10.36 -10.60 5.46
CA SER A 85 9.12 -10.85 6.19
C SER A 85 8.18 -11.74 5.39
N GLY A 86 7.39 -12.55 6.08
CA GLY A 86 6.34 -13.37 5.47
C GLY A 86 5.03 -13.27 6.26
N PHE A 87 3.96 -13.71 5.61
CA PHE A 87 2.62 -13.80 6.19
C PHE A 87 1.94 -15.05 5.64
N VAL A 88 1.73 -16.06 6.47
CA VAL A 88 1.15 -17.37 6.09
C VAL A 88 0.34 -17.90 7.26
N ASP A 89 -0.83 -18.47 7.01
CA ASP A 89 -1.72 -19.06 8.02
C ASP A 89 -2.03 -18.10 9.20
N LYS A 90 -2.28 -16.83 8.87
CA LYS A 90 -2.46 -15.74 9.86
C LYS A 90 -1.24 -15.47 10.74
N GLU A 91 -0.09 -16.05 10.48
CA GLU A 91 1.16 -15.77 11.21
C GLU A 91 2.06 -14.85 10.39
N ARG A 92 2.47 -13.73 10.98
CA ARG A 92 3.55 -12.88 10.45
C ARG A 92 4.87 -13.32 11.05
N TYR A 93 5.90 -13.35 10.22
CA TYR A 93 7.26 -13.61 10.67
C TYR A 93 8.28 -12.68 10.02
N GLU A 94 9.38 -12.44 10.71
CA GLU A 94 10.58 -11.78 10.19
C GLU A 94 11.77 -12.73 10.29
N ASN A 95 12.51 -12.89 9.20
CA ASN A 95 13.75 -13.64 9.19
C ASN A 95 14.86 -12.88 9.89
N THR A 96 15.81 -13.61 10.45
CA THR A 96 17.00 -13.00 11.05
C THR A 96 17.80 -12.21 10.03
N ARG A 97 18.38 -11.08 10.48
CA ARG A 97 19.35 -10.28 9.70
C ARG A 97 20.79 -10.74 9.94
N ASN A 98 21.01 -11.71 10.83
CA ASN A 98 22.32 -12.25 11.13
C ASN A 98 22.67 -13.39 10.18
N LEU A 99 23.69 -13.18 9.34
CA LEU A 99 24.12 -14.14 8.32
C LEU A 99 24.52 -15.50 8.95
N ASN A 100 25.29 -15.48 10.05
CA ASN A 100 25.73 -16.72 10.71
C ASN A 100 24.55 -17.55 11.25
N LYS A 101 23.55 -16.89 11.83
CA LYS A 101 22.33 -17.60 12.28
C LYS A 101 21.61 -18.21 11.08
N TYR A 102 21.43 -17.43 10.02
CA TYR A 102 20.71 -17.88 8.83
C TYR A 102 21.37 -19.06 8.14
N THR A 103 22.70 -19.03 7.96
CA THR A 103 23.47 -20.15 7.34
C THR A 103 23.52 -21.39 8.21
N ASN A 104 23.32 -21.24 9.52
CA ASN A 104 23.20 -22.35 10.48
C ASN A 104 21.75 -22.84 10.67
N GLY A 105 20.81 -22.46 9.80
CA GLY A 105 19.43 -22.94 9.82
C GLY A 105 18.50 -22.21 10.79
N ILE A 106 18.96 -21.16 11.48
CA ILE A 106 18.13 -20.34 12.35
C ILE A 106 17.56 -19.19 11.53
N TYR A 107 16.43 -19.43 10.87
CA TYR A 107 15.87 -18.50 9.89
C TYR A 107 15.01 -17.41 10.56
N ILE A 108 14.12 -17.79 11.48
CA ILE A 108 13.12 -16.89 12.06
C ILE A 108 13.73 -16.11 13.23
N LYS A 109 13.58 -14.78 13.20
CA LYS A 109 13.90 -13.87 14.30
C LYS A 109 12.73 -13.76 15.26
N GLU A 110 11.56 -13.51 14.72
CA GLU A 110 10.31 -13.34 15.45
C GLU A 110 9.12 -13.74 14.61
N LYS A 111 8.03 -14.13 15.26
CA LYS A 111 6.77 -14.44 14.65
C LYS A 111 5.62 -14.18 15.64
N TYR A 112 4.46 -13.81 15.10
CA TYR A 112 3.25 -13.63 15.89
C TYR A 112 2.00 -13.91 15.06
N LEU A 113 0.94 -14.30 15.77
CA LEU A 113 -0.37 -14.53 15.17
C LEU A 113 -1.10 -13.19 15.00
N VAL A 114 -1.52 -12.88 13.80
CA VAL A 114 -2.30 -11.68 13.47
C VAL A 114 -3.73 -11.87 13.97
N SER A 115 -4.21 -10.97 14.80
CA SER A 115 -5.59 -11.02 15.31
C SER A 115 -6.61 -10.73 14.22
N ASP A 116 -7.86 -11.17 14.40
CA ASP A 116 -8.94 -10.88 13.45
C ASP A 116 -9.21 -9.37 13.33
N LYS A 117 -9.02 -8.60 14.40
CA LYS A 117 -9.06 -7.13 14.38
C LYS A 117 -7.97 -6.58 13.46
N GLU A 118 -6.72 -6.97 13.64
CA GLU A 118 -5.60 -6.54 12.81
C GLU A 118 -5.77 -6.96 11.34
N MET A 119 -6.32 -8.15 11.10
CA MET A 119 -6.64 -8.61 9.74
C MET A 119 -7.65 -7.69 9.06
N LEU A 120 -8.68 -7.24 9.79
CA LEU A 120 -9.69 -6.32 9.28
C LEU A 120 -9.10 -4.93 9.01
N GLU A 121 -8.31 -4.39 9.93
CA GLU A 121 -7.59 -3.12 9.77
C GLU A 121 -6.68 -3.17 8.54
N ASN A 122 -5.90 -4.24 8.39
CA ASN A 122 -5.03 -4.45 7.24
C ASN A 122 -5.81 -4.53 5.92
N GLU A 123 -7.01 -5.13 5.89
CA GLU A 123 -7.83 -5.15 4.67
C GLU A 123 -8.20 -3.72 4.21
N PHE A 124 -8.47 -2.80 5.14
CA PHE A 124 -8.71 -1.40 4.80
C PHE A 124 -7.43 -0.67 4.43
N ILE A 125 -6.38 -0.76 5.26
CA ILE A 125 -5.11 -0.04 5.06
C ILE A 125 -4.45 -0.45 3.74
N LEU A 126 -4.41 -1.74 3.43
CA LEU A 126 -3.80 -2.26 2.21
C LEU A 126 -4.75 -2.14 1.01
N GLY A 127 -6.01 -2.52 1.20
CA GLY A 127 -7.00 -2.54 0.12
C GLY A 127 -7.29 -1.17 -0.47
N LEU A 128 -7.31 -0.12 0.35
CA LEU A 128 -7.52 1.26 -0.09
C LEU A 128 -6.29 1.90 -0.74
N ARG A 129 -5.11 1.28 -0.69
CA ARG A 129 -3.94 1.72 -1.48
C ARG A 129 -4.11 1.44 -2.97
N LYS A 130 -4.96 0.50 -3.35
CA LYS A 130 -5.36 0.30 -4.75
C LYS A 130 -6.30 1.44 -5.18
N ILE A 131 -6.05 2.00 -6.36
CA ILE A 131 -6.95 3.04 -6.93
C ILE A 131 -8.38 2.52 -7.10
N LYS A 132 -8.51 1.24 -7.44
CA LYS A 132 -9.80 0.54 -7.55
C LYS A 132 -10.44 0.29 -6.18
N GLY A 133 -9.65 0.29 -5.11
CA GLY A 133 -10.09 0.09 -3.74
C GLY A 133 -10.47 -1.35 -3.40
N ILE A 134 -11.36 -1.50 -2.42
CA ILE A 134 -11.81 -2.77 -1.85
C ILE A 134 -13.04 -3.26 -2.61
N ASN A 135 -13.01 -4.52 -3.04
CA ASN A 135 -14.17 -5.18 -3.64
C ASN A 135 -15.15 -5.62 -2.54
N LYS A 136 -16.36 -5.09 -2.54
CA LYS A 136 -17.39 -5.34 -1.52
C LYS A 136 -17.76 -6.82 -1.40
N LYS A 137 -17.86 -7.54 -2.52
CA LYS A 137 -18.20 -8.97 -2.54
C LYS A 137 -17.09 -9.82 -1.91
N ASN A 138 -15.83 -9.49 -2.19
CA ASN A 138 -14.69 -10.20 -1.61
C ASN A 138 -14.55 -9.89 -0.12
N PHE A 139 -14.77 -8.65 0.27
CA PHE A 139 -14.79 -8.24 1.67
C PHE A 139 -15.88 -9.01 2.45
N GLN A 140 -17.09 -9.05 1.91
CA GLN A 140 -18.23 -9.75 2.54
C GLN A 140 -17.95 -11.23 2.80
N LYS A 141 -17.22 -11.89 1.89
CA LYS A 141 -16.82 -13.30 2.07
C LYS A 141 -15.83 -13.52 3.21
N LYS A 142 -14.97 -12.54 3.46
CA LYS A 142 -13.89 -12.64 4.47
C LYS A 142 -14.35 -12.16 5.85
N TYR A 143 -15.09 -11.05 5.90
CA TYR A 143 -15.34 -10.27 7.11
C TYR A 143 -16.82 -9.95 7.38
N GLY A 144 -17.73 -10.41 6.53
CA GLY A 144 -19.16 -10.09 6.66
C GLY A 144 -19.52 -8.75 6.01
N ASP A 145 -20.66 -8.18 6.43
CA ASP A 145 -21.20 -6.98 5.78
C ASP A 145 -20.35 -5.73 6.08
N ILE A 146 -19.75 -5.19 5.04
CA ILE A 146 -18.92 -3.97 5.09
C ILE A 146 -19.71 -2.76 5.60
N ASN A 147 -21.04 -2.76 5.46
CA ASN A 147 -21.89 -1.68 5.94
C ASN A 147 -21.97 -1.59 7.48
N ASN A 148 -21.49 -2.59 8.20
CA ASN A 148 -21.44 -2.57 9.67
C ASN A 148 -20.25 -1.80 10.22
N ILE A 149 -19.31 -1.37 9.37
CA ILE A 149 -18.12 -0.64 9.76
C ILE A 149 -18.43 0.86 9.89
N LYS A 150 -18.49 1.35 11.14
CA LYS A 150 -18.90 2.72 11.47
C LYS A 150 -18.00 3.78 10.82
N ILE A 151 -16.67 3.64 10.98
CA ILE A 151 -15.70 4.58 10.42
C ILE A 151 -15.79 4.70 8.90
N LEU A 152 -16.12 3.60 8.21
CA LEU A 152 -16.30 3.60 6.77
C LEU A 152 -17.45 4.53 6.35
N LYS A 153 -18.61 4.42 7.04
CA LYS A 153 -19.76 5.30 6.78
C LYS A 153 -19.41 6.78 7.00
N GLU A 154 -18.68 7.08 8.06
CA GLU A 154 -18.25 8.45 8.33
C GLU A 154 -17.36 9.00 7.22
N LEU A 155 -16.39 8.23 6.74
CA LEU A 155 -15.49 8.65 5.66
C LEU A 155 -16.22 8.80 4.31
N ILE A 156 -17.23 7.97 4.04
CA ILE A 156 -18.09 8.11 2.86
C ILE A 156 -18.93 9.39 2.98
N ASN A 157 -19.58 9.64 4.12
CA ASN A 157 -20.36 10.85 4.35
C ASN A 157 -19.51 12.13 4.22
N LYS A 158 -18.26 12.10 4.70
CA LYS A 158 -17.26 13.16 4.53
C LYS A 158 -16.69 13.25 3.11
N LYS A 159 -17.16 12.42 2.18
CA LYS A 159 -16.68 12.32 0.79
C LYS A 159 -15.18 12.04 0.65
N LYS A 160 -14.54 11.53 1.68
CA LYS A 160 -13.14 11.05 1.63
C LYS A 160 -13.03 9.72 0.91
N LEU A 161 -14.04 8.87 1.07
CA LEU A 161 -14.22 7.63 0.31
C LEU A 161 -15.42 7.77 -0.63
N ILE A 162 -15.37 7.00 -1.71
CA ILE A 162 -16.46 6.86 -2.67
C ILE A 162 -16.87 5.39 -2.68
N GLU A 163 -18.17 5.16 -2.60
CA GLU A 163 -18.78 3.85 -2.76
C GLU A 163 -19.51 3.77 -4.10
N ASN A 164 -19.34 2.67 -4.80
CA ASN A 164 -20.17 2.29 -5.93
C ASN A 164 -20.75 0.88 -5.75
N LYS A 165 -21.42 0.34 -6.76
CA LYS A 165 -22.05 -1.00 -6.69
C LYS A 165 -21.09 -2.10 -6.19
N ASN A 166 -19.82 -2.07 -6.61
CA ASN A 166 -18.87 -3.16 -6.44
C ASN A 166 -17.67 -2.82 -5.53
N TYR A 167 -17.35 -1.55 -5.36
CA TYR A 167 -16.10 -1.12 -4.72
C TYR A 167 -16.29 0.05 -3.78
N ILE A 168 -15.40 0.13 -2.80
CA ILE A 168 -15.17 1.32 -1.97
C ILE A 168 -13.72 1.73 -2.19
N TYR A 169 -13.46 3.00 -2.51
CA TYR A 169 -12.14 3.51 -2.84
C TYR A 169 -11.95 4.94 -2.37
N ILE A 170 -10.71 5.37 -2.27
CA ILE A 170 -10.38 6.74 -1.89
C ILE A 170 -10.83 7.69 -3.01
N ASN A 171 -11.52 8.77 -2.63
CA ASN A 171 -11.87 9.82 -3.57
C ASN A 171 -10.59 10.37 -4.24
N PRO A 172 -10.50 10.42 -5.58
CA PRO A 172 -9.31 10.86 -6.29
C PRO A 172 -8.71 12.18 -5.83
N LYS A 173 -9.52 13.08 -5.25
CA LYS A 173 -9.04 14.35 -4.68
C LYS A 173 -8.11 14.18 -3.48
N TYR A 174 -8.17 13.04 -2.80
CA TYR A 174 -7.42 12.76 -1.58
C TYR A 174 -6.33 11.70 -1.74
N LEU A 175 -6.07 11.21 -2.96
CA LEU A 175 -5.06 10.17 -3.19
C LEU A 175 -3.66 10.60 -2.74
N TYR A 176 -3.29 11.85 -2.95
CA TYR A 176 -2.00 12.38 -2.50
C TYR A 176 -1.82 12.30 -0.97
N ILE A 177 -2.89 12.56 -0.22
CA ILE A 177 -2.89 12.53 1.25
C ILE A 177 -3.58 11.28 1.82
N GLN A 178 -3.60 10.19 1.08
CA GLN A 178 -4.34 8.97 1.48
C GLN A 178 -3.96 8.43 2.86
N ASN A 179 -2.71 8.58 3.30
CA ASN A 179 -2.28 8.13 4.62
C ASN A 179 -3.10 8.78 5.76
N SER A 180 -3.52 10.05 5.62
CA SER A 180 -4.39 10.72 6.58
C SER A 180 -5.82 10.14 6.64
N ILE A 181 -6.21 9.38 5.63
CA ILE A 181 -7.48 8.65 5.60
C ILE A 181 -7.27 7.26 6.20
N LEU A 182 -6.20 6.57 5.81
CA LEU A 182 -5.92 5.20 6.23
C LEU A 182 -5.72 5.05 7.73
N ILE A 183 -5.10 6.06 8.38
CA ILE A 183 -4.87 6.05 9.83
C ILE A 183 -6.19 5.95 10.64
N ASN A 184 -7.33 6.36 10.09
CA ASN A 184 -8.62 6.26 10.78
C ASN A 184 -9.09 4.80 10.95
N PHE A 185 -8.48 3.83 10.28
CA PHE A 185 -8.81 2.41 10.42
C PHE A 185 -7.95 1.69 11.47
N ILE A 186 -6.97 2.37 12.06
CA ILE A 186 -6.16 1.84 13.14
C ILE A 186 -6.92 2.09 14.45
N ASP A 187 -7.08 1.04 15.26
CA ASP A 187 -7.78 1.07 16.55
C ASP A 187 -9.25 1.57 16.49
N SER A 188 -9.91 1.37 15.34
CA SER A 188 -11.29 1.80 15.10
C SER A 188 -12.35 0.72 15.44
#